data_7b6161adde28c489768d8b6579270598
#
_entry.id   7b6161adde28c489768d8b6579270598
#
_cell.length_a   1.000
_cell.length_b   1.000
_cell.length_c   1.000
_cell.angle_alpha   90.00
_cell.angle_beta   90.00
_cell.angle_gamma   90.00
#
_symmetry.space_group_name_H-M   'P 1'
#
loop_
_entity.id
_entity.type
_entity.pdbx_description
1 polymer ?
#
loop_
_entity_poly.entity_id
_entity_poly.type
_entity_poly.pdbx_seq_one_letter_code
_entity_poly.pdbx_strand_id
1 'polypeptide(L)'
;DGSKTQPGSGTPQGGVISPVLSNLYLHVVFDGWMKQNYPGIRFERYADDIIIHTRREQIAGSILNKLQKRFTECGLTIHPAKTQIICLTRSSAKRSVNEVHTFEMGGFAFTPQWVKMEGGPIGIGWKLRILPSPSKASKKAIMDKIRSLRLHTRTGSIYVVANLLNPLVRGWQNYYCHFIKRDLNDLWRFVNRRLEKWCKWNKRLSLRKSRRWLHLLYKMQPGLFAHWSVCPAY
;
A
#
# COMPACT_ATOMS: atom_id res chain seq x y z
N ASP A 1 -10.45 6.83 37.85
CA ASP A 1 -11.30 7.98 37.63
C ASP A 1 -12.25 7.70 36.49
N GLY A 2 -13.51 7.34 36.80
CA GLY A 2 -14.51 6.89 35.83
C GLY A 2 -15.31 8.05 35.19
N SER A 3 -14.68 9.18 34.89
CA SER A 3 -15.33 10.31 34.24
C SER A 3 -15.80 9.96 32.83
N LYS A 4 -17.10 9.77 32.64
CA LYS A 4 -17.74 9.64 31.33
C LYS A 4 -17.79 11.03 30.67
N THR A 5 -16.83 11.30 29.80
CA THR A 5 -16.92 12.44 28.88
C THR A 5 -17.93 12.09 27.80
N GLN A 6 -19.10 12.74 27.78
CA GLN A 6 -20.02 12.63 26.65
C GLN A 6 -19.36 13.33 25.44
N PRO A 7 -19.08 12.62 24.35
CA PRO A 7 -18.61 13.26 23.14
C PRO A 7 -19.74 14.13 22.57
N GLY A 8 -19.48 15.42 22.38
CA GLY A 8 -20.47 16.39 21.87
C GLY A 8 -20.94 16.11 20.43
N SER A 9 -20.24 15.27 19.66
CA SER A 9 -20.59 14.86 18.28
C SER A 9 -19.75 13.68 17.86
N GLY A 10 -20.25 12.93 16.87
CA GLY A 10 -19.55 11.78 16.26
C GLY A 10 -19.74 10.45 16.99
N THR A 11 -18.95 9.45 16.60
CA THR A 11 -18.95 8.11 17.21
C THR A 11 -17.59 7.83 17.85
N PRO A 12 -17.55 7.08 18.99
CA PRO A 12 -16.30 6.79 19.67
C PRO A 12 -15.34 5.99 18.77
N GLN A 13 -14.05 6.33 18.80
CA GLN A 13 -13.02 5.56 18.12
C GLN A 13 -12.91 4.15 18.72
N GLY A 14 -12.86 3.13 17.85
CA GLY A 14 -12.80 1.73 18.28
C GLY A 14 -14.16 1.08 18.58
N GLY A 15 -15.26 1.80 18.45
CA GLY A 15 -16.59 1.20 18.55
C GLY A 15 -16.87 0.26 17.37
N VAL A 16 -17.48 -0.90 17.63
CA VAL A 16 -17.79 -1.92 16.59
C VAL A 16 -18.67 -1.37 15.48
N ILE A 17 -19.64 -0.53 15.81
CA ILE A 17 -20.60 0.05 14.85
C ILE A 17 -20.10 1.34 14.19
N SER A 18 -19.08 1.99 14.77
CA SER A 18 -18.58 3.30 14.29
C SER A 18 -18.20 3.31 12.80
N PRO A 19 -17.50 2.31 12.24
CA PRO A 19 -17.19 2.27 10.81
C PRO A 19 -18.43 2.20 9.91
N VAL A 20 -19.48 1.50 10.34
CA VAL A 20 -20.74 1.37 9.59
C VAL A 20 -21.45 2.72 9.55
N LEU A 21 -21.62 3.36 10.72
CA LEU A 21 -22.25 4.67 10.81
C LEU A 21 -21.49 5.76 10.05
N SER A 22 -20.17 5.76 10.14
CA SER A 22 -19.32 6.68 9.38
C SER A 22 -19.47 6.49 7.87
N ASN A 23 -19.49 5.24 7.39
CA ASN A 23 -19.70 4.93 5.98
C ASN A 23 -21.10 5.30 5.49
N LEU A 24 -22.13 5.06 6.30
CA LEU A 24 -23.51 5.47 5.97
C LEU A 24 -23.63 6.99 5.89
N TYR A 25 -23.04 7.69 6.84
CA TYR A 25 -23.02 9.16 6.86
C TYR A 25 -22.32 9.73 5.61
N LEU A 26 -21.12 9.26 5.29
CA LEU A 26 -20.40 9.68 4.10
C LEU A 26 -21.10 9.28 2.80
N HIS A 27 -21.85 8.18 2.78
CA HIS A 27 -22.65 7.82 1.62
C HIS A 27 -23.70 8.88 1.31
N VAL A 28 -24.36 9.43 2.32
CA VAL A 28 -25.36 10.49 2.13
C VAL A 28 -24.68 11.85 1.86
N VAL A 29 -23.68 12.20 2.66
CA VAL A 29 -23.05 13.53 2.60
C VAL A 29 -22.21 13.70 1.36
N PHE A 30 -21.48 12.68 0.94
CA PHE A 30 -20.53 12.73 -0.16
C PHE A 30 -21.00 11.98 -1.41
N ASP A 31 -21.23 10.65 -1.32
CA ASP A 31 -21.50 9.83 -2.51
C ASP A 31 -22.79 10.28 -3.22
N GLY A 32 -23.87 10.49 -2.46
CA GLY A 32 -25.15 11.00 -2.99
C GLY A 32 -25.02 12.41 -3.57
N TRP A 33 -24.33 13.29 -2.84
CA TRP A 33 -24.09 14.67 -3.30
C TRP A 33 -23.26 14.72 -4.59
N MET A 34 -22.21 13.92 -4.70
CA MET A 34 -21.40 13.81 -5.91
C MET A 34 -22.20 13.32 -7.11
N LYS A 35 -23.03 12.29 -6.93
CA LYS A 35 -23.89 11.74 -8.00
C LYS A 35 -24.90 12.77 -8.51
N GLN A 36 -25.46 13.57 -7.63
CA GLN A 36 -26.43 14.61 -7.99
C GLN A 36 -25.80 15.81 -8.68
N ASN A 37 -24.69 16.32 -8.13
CA ASN A 37 -24.09 17.57 -8.61
C ASN A 37 -23.05 17.37 -9.72
N TYR A 38 -22.45 16.16 -9.82
CA TYR A 38 -21.38 15.82 -10.75
C TYR A 38 -21.53 14.42 -11.37
N PRO A 39 -22.65 14.11 -12.04
CA PRO A 39 -22.95 12.76 -12.53
C PRO A 39 -21.92 12.21 -13.53
N GLY A 40 -21.14 13.09 -14.20
CA GLY A 40 -20.08 12.71 -15.15
C GLY A 40 -18.68 12.57 -14.54
N ILE A 41 -18.52 12.83 -13.24
CA ILE A 41 -17.24 12.77 -12.57
C ILE A 41 -17.13 11.47 -11.77
N ARG A 42 -16.09 10.70 -12.07
CA ARG A 42 -15.79 9.45 -11.35
C ARG A 42 -15.08 9.77 -10.05
N PHE A 43 -15.41 9.03 -9.01
CA PHE A 43 -14.73 9.05 -7.73
C PHE A 43 -14.68 7.65 -7.12
N GLU A 44 -13.70 7.42 -6.27
CA GLU A 44 -13.56 6.24 -5.42
C GLU A 44 -13.49 6.71 -3.97
N ARG A 45 -14.13 5.97 -3.08
CA ARG A 45 -14.08 6.20 -1.63
C ARG A 45 -13.81 4.90 -0.89
N TYR A 46 -12.84 4.94 -0.02
CA TYR A 46 -12.56 3.88 0.95
C TYR A 46 -12.54 4.49 2.35
N ALA A 47 -13.59 4.25 3.12
CA ALA A 47 -13.85 4.93 4.40
C ALA A 47 -13.80 6.47 4.23
N ASP A 48 -12.85 7.13 4.85
CA ASP A 48 -12.58 8.58 4.78
C ASP A 48 -11.62 8.98 3.66
N ASP A 49 -10.93 8.03 3.04
CA ASP A 49 -10.06 8.29 1.90
C ASP A 49 -10.90 8.44 0.60
N ILE A 50 -10.76 9.57 -0.07
CA ILE A 50 -11.56 9.93 -1.26
C ILE A 50 -10.64 10.31 -2.40
N ILE A 51 -10.88 9.78 -3.60
CA ILE A 51 -10.22 10.15 -4.85
C ILE A 51 -11.28 10.61 -5.84
N ILE A 52 -11.11 11.81 -6.43
CA ILE A 52 -11.99 12.36 -7.44
C ILE A 52 -11.20 12.57 -8.73
N HIS A 53 -11.67 11.99 -9.85
CA HIS A 53 -11.00 12.06 -11.13
C HIS A 53 -11.50 13.24 -11.96
N THR A 54 -10.63 14.17 -12.29
CA THR A 54 -10.97 15.32 -13.13
C THR A 54 -10.02 15.42 -14.33
N ARG A 55 -10.50 16.02 -15.41
CA ARG A 55 -9.68 16.26 -16.62
C ARG A 55 -8.91 17.56 -16.59
N ARG A 56 -9.30 18.51 -15.74
CA ARG A 56 -8.74 19.86 -15.67
C ARG A 56 -8.60 20.29 -14.21
N GLU A 57 -7.50 20.95 -13.90
CA GLU A 57 -7.21 21.46 -12.57
C GLU A 57 -8.28 22.43 -12.05
N GLN A 58 -8.77 23.33 -12.92
CA GLN A 58 -9.83 24.28 -12.56
C GLN A 58 -11.11 23.59 -12.07
N ILE A 59 -11.46 22.46 -12.70
CA ILE A 59 -12.61 21.65 -12.26
C ILE A 59 -12.32 21.02 -10.88
N ALA A 60 -11.11 20.50 -10.66
CA ALA A 60 -10.69 19.94 -9.38
C ALA A 60 -10.78 21.00 -8.27
N GLY A 61 -10.28 22.22 -8.50
CA GLY A 61 -10.35 23.32 -7.55
C GLY A 61 -11.79 23.76 -7.25
N SER A 62 -12.64 23.84 -8.29
CA SER A 62 -14.06 24.17 -8.09
C SER A 62 -14.79 23.12 -7.27
N ILE A 63 -14.55 21.82 -7.53
CA ILE A 63 -15.16 20.73 -6.75
C ILE A 63 -14.66 20.76 -5.31
N LEU A 64 -13.37 20.95 -5.10
CA LEU A 64 -12.80 21.03 -3.75
C LEU A 64 -13.44 22.14 -2.92
N ASN A 65 -13.60 23.34 -3.48
CA ASN A 65 -14.23 24.46 -2.79
C ASN A 65 -15.70 24.19 -2.44
N LYS A 66 -16.45 23.57 -3.35
CA LYS A 66 -17.86 23.22 -3.09
C LYS A 66 -17.99 22.07 -2.12
N LEU A 67 -17.10 21.08 -2.20
CA LEU A 67 -17.05 19.96 -1.26
C LEU A 67 -16.70 20.44 0.16
N GLN A 68 -15.80 21.41 0.28
CA GLN A 68 -15.44 22.01 1.56
C GLN A 68 -16.65 22.71 2.23
N LYS A 69 -17.45 23.46 1.46
CA LYS A 69 -18.70 24.05 1.94
C LYS A 69 -19.68 22.96 2.39
N ARG A 70 -19.90 21.96 1.53
CA ARG A 70 -20.82 20.85 1.83
C ARG A 70 -20.43 20.10 3.10
N PHE A 71 -19.15 19.81 3.29
CA PHE A 71 -18.67 19.12 4.50
C PHE A 71 -18.88 19.98 5.74
N THR A 72 -18.57 21.27 5.67
CA THR A 72 -18.81 22.20 6.79
C THR A 72 -20.29 22.27 7.18
N GLU A 73 -21.20 22.32 6.20
CA GLU A 73 -22.66 22.27 6.42
C GLU A 73 -23.10 20.97 7.10
N CYS A 74 -22.37 19.89 6.87
CA CYS A 74 -22.64 18.57 7.47
C CYS A 74 -21.78 18.29 8.71
N GLY A 75 -21.13 19.30 9.32
CA GLY A 75 -20.30 19.12 10.51
C GLY A 75 -19.02 18.32 10.28
N LEU A 76 -18.55 18.21 9.02
CA LEU A 76 -17.29 17.57 8.66
C LEU A 76 -16.24 18.61 8.28
N THR A 77 -14.97 18.26 8.47
CA THR A 77 -13.85 19.12 8.08
C THR A 77 -12.89 18.37 7.18
N ILE A 78 -12.55 18.98 6.05
CA ILE A 78 -11.50 18.47 5.16
C ILE A 78 -10.14 18.81 5.77
N HIS A 79 -9.24 17.85 5.89
CA HIS A 79 -7.91 18.07 6.44
C HIS A 79 -6.99 18.73 5.39
N PRO A 80 -6.58 20.00 5.54
CA PRO A 80 -5.89 20.75 4.50
C PRO A 80 -4.55 20.11 4.06
N ALA A 81 -3.75 19.63 5.03
CA ALA A 81 -2.45 19.04 4.75
C ALA A 81 -2.51 17.65 4.09
N LYS A 82 -3.67 16.96 4.15
CA LYS A 82 -3.86 15.64 3.52
C LYS A 82 -4.62 15.71 2.20
N THR A 83 -5.23 16.86 1.88
CA THR A 83 -6.02 17.05 0.67
C THR A 83 -5.18 17.76 -0.38
N GLN A 84 -5.01 17.13 -1.53
CA GLN A 84 -4.12 17.60 -2.59
C GLN A 84 -4.77 17.45 -3.95
N ILE A 85 -4.53 18.42 -4.85
CA ILE A 85 -4.81 18.27 -6.28
C ILE A 85 -3.54 17.74 -6.94
N ILE A 86 -3.66 16.59 -7.59
CA ILE A 86 -2.52 15.88 -8.17
C ILE A 86 -2.62 15.86 -9.68
N CYS A 87 -1.59 16.36 -10.35
CA CYS A 87 -1.51 16.36 -11.81
C CYS A 87 -0.81 15.08 -12.31
N LEU A 88 -1.55 14.26 -13.08
CA LEU A 88 -1.06 12.99 -13.62
C LEU A 88 -0.78 13.10 -15.14
N THR A 89 -0.24 14.22 -15.60
CA THR A 89 -0.05 14.47 -17.05
C THR A 89 1.14 13.74 -17.66
N ARG A 90 1.05 13.53 -18.99
CA ARG A 90 2.07 12.88 -19.82
C ARG A 90 3.36 13.69 -20.01
N SER A 91 3.35 14.99 -19.83
CA SER A 91 4.43 15.87 -20.29
C SER A 91 5.46 16.14 -19.20
N SER A 92 6.64 15.59 -19.36
CA SER A 92 7.84 15.97 -18.58
C SER A 92 8.26 17.42 -18.82
N ALA A 93 7.86 18.03 -19.94
CA ALA A 93 8.23 19.39 -20.34
C ALA A 93 7.44 20.50 -19.61
N LYS A 94 6.35 20.16 -18.92
CA LYS A 94 5.51 21.12 -18.17
C LYS A 94 5.43 20.82 -16.67
N ARG A 95 6.42 20.10 -16.12
CA ARG A 95 6.45 19.85 -14.67
C ARG A 95 6.94 21.10 -13.97
N SER A 96 6.09 21.75 -13.20
CA SER A 96 6.56 22.70 -12.20
C SER A 96 7.24 21.91 -11.08
N VAL A 97 8.28 22.47 -10.48
CA VAL A 97 9.09 21.82 -9.43
C VAL A 97 8.24 21.44 -8.20
N ASN A 98 7.05 22.01 -8.06
CA ASN A 98 6.15 21.86 -6.91
C ASN A 98 4.93 20.96 -7.15
N GLU A 99 4.80 20.32 -8.32
CA GLU A 99 3.65 19.46 -8.60
C GLU A 99 3.79 18.09 -7.93
N VAL A 100 2.78 17.70 -7.14
CA VAL A 100 2.66 16.37 -6.58
C VAL A 100 2.15 15.41 -7.66
N HIS A 101 2.94 14.37 -7.93
CA HIS A 101 2.60 13.37 -8.97
C HIS A 101 2.26 11.99 -8.40
N THR A 102 2.25 11.86 -7.08
CA THR A 102 2.02 10.59 -6.38
C THR A 102 1.06 10.78 -5.23
N PHE A 103 0.21 9.80 -4.99
CA PHE A 103 -0.65 9.77 -3.81
C PHE A 103 -0.62 8.40 -3.17
N GLU A 104 -0.98 8.32 -1.90
CA GLU A 104 -1.08 7.07 -1.16
C GLU A 104 -2.54 6.81 -0.78
N MET A 105 -2.99 5.56 -0.95
CA MET A 105 -4.30 5.07 -0.54
C MET A 105 -4.23 3.59 -0.19
N GLY A 106 -4.84 3.18 0.92
CA GLY A 106 -4.87 1.78 1.34
C GLY A 106 -3.48 1.15 1.49
N GLY A 107 -2.46 1.92 1.88
CA GLY A 107 -1.07 1.44 1.99
C GLY A 107 -0.33 1.27 0.67
N PHE A 108 -0.95 1.66 -0.45
CA PHE A 108 -0.31 1.74 -1.77
C PHE A 108 0.06 3.17 -2.11
N ALA A 109 1.21 3.34 -2.77
CA ALA A 109 1.60 4.56 -3.45
C ALA A 109 1.27 4.41 -4.95
N PHE A 110 0.53 5.35 -5.49
CA PHE A 110 0.14 5.40 -6.91
C PHE A 110 1.08 6.37 -7.62
N THR A 111 1.93 5.84 -8.50
CA THR A 111 2.94 6.61 -9.24
C THR A 111 2.80 6.44 -10.73
N PRO A 112 2.95 7.51 -11.53
CA PRO A 112 3.03 7.39 -12.99
C PRO A 112 4.28 6.62 -13.38
N GLN A 113 4.13 5.53 -14.13
CA GLN A 113 5.22 4.69 -14.63
C GLN A 113 5.04 4.41 -16.12
N TRP A 114 6.15 4.41 -16.84
CA TRP A 114 6.17 3.99 -18.24
C TRP A 114 6.12 2.48 -18.33
N VAL A 115 5.12 1.95 -18.99
CA VAL A 115 4.92 0.51 -19.20
C VAL A 115 5.09 0.20 -20.67
N LYS A 116 5.90 -0.80 -20.94
CA LYS A 116 6.07 -1.37 -22.27
C LYS A 116 4.78 -2.11 -22.66
N MET A 117 4.22 -1.76 -23.80
CA MET A 117 3.04 -2.42 -24.35
C MET A 117 3.49 -3.34 -25.49
N GLU A 118 3.17 -4.62 -25.39
CA GLU A 118 3.36 -5.60 -26.47
C GLU A 118 2.07 -5.68 -27.28
N GLY A 119 2.18 -5.67 -28.62
CA GLY A 119 1.08 -6.01 -29.52
C GLY A 119 0.25 -4.87 -30.09
N GLY A 120 0.80 -3.68 -30.29
CA GLY A 120 0.17 -2.65 -31.16
C GLY A 120 0.57 -2.83 -32.63
N PRO A 121 -0.22 -2.34 -33.62
CA PRO A 121 0.06 -2.45 -35.06
C PRO A 121 1.37 -1.79 -35.51
N ILE A 122 2.04 -1.03 -34.64
CA ILE A 122 3.30 -0.30 -34.91
C ILE A 122 4.45 -0.81 -34.04
N GLY A 123 4.36 -2.03 -33.45
CA GLY A 123 5.44 -2.60 -32.64
C GLY A 123 5.38 -2.20 -31.16
N ILE A 124 6.55 -2.21 -30.48
CA ILE A 124 6.68 -1.98 -29.04
C ILE A 124 6.48 -0.50 -28.72
N GLY A 125 5.38 -0.16 -28.05
CA GLY A 125 5.10 1.18 -27.58
C GLY A 125 5.28 1.33 -26.06
N TRP A 126 5.59 2.55 -25.61
CA TRP A 126 5.58 2.91 -24.18
C TRP A 126 4.32 3.70 -23.84
N LYS A 127 3.61 3.29 -22.79
CA LYS A 127 2.44 4.01 -22.29
C LYS A 127 2.63 4.37 -20.82
N LEU A 128 2.32 5.63 -20.48
CA LEU A 128 2.28 6.05 -19.09
C LEU A 128 1.03 5.47 -18.42
N ARG A 129 1.23 4.73 -17.33
CA ARG A 129 0.17 4.22 -16.48
C ARG A 129 0.44 4.58 -15.03
N ILE A 130 -0.62 4.79 -14.28
CA ILE A 130 -0.54 4.92 -12.82
C ILE A 130 -0.60 3.50 -12.26
N LEU A 131 0.47 3.09 -11.61
CA LEU A 131 0.58 1.75 -11.05
C LEU A 131 0.68 1.84 -9.52
N PRO A 132 -0.12 1.04 -8.81
CA PRO A 132 -0.02 0.91 -7.37
C PRO A 132 1.22 0.09 -6.99
N SER A 133 2.01 0.62 -6.07
CA SER A 133 3.12 -0.09 -5.42
C SER A 133 3.01 0.06 -3.90
N PRO A 134 3.54 -0.87 -3.09
CA PRO A 134 3.51 -0.69 -1.64
C PRO A 134 4.17 0.62 -1.23
N SER A 135 3.50 1.41 -0.41
CA SER A 135 4.02 2.71 0.04
C SER A 135 5.30 2.54 0.87
N LYS A 136 6.09 3.61 0.97
CA LYS A 136 7.31 3.59 1.80
C LYS A 136 6.98 3.23 3.26
N ALA A 137 5.86 3.74 3.78
CA ALA A 137 5.38 3.44 5.12
C ALA A 137 5.02 1.96 5.27
N SER A 138 4.30 1.38 4.31
CA SER A 138 3.95 -0.04 4.28
C SER A 138 5.18 -0.94 4.20
N LYS A 139 6.15 -0.62 3.32
CA LYS A 139 7.41 -1.36 3.24
C LYS A 139 8.18 -1.33 4.56
N LYS A 140 8.23 -0.16 5.20
CA LYS A 140 8.87 0.00 6.53
C LYS A 140 8.16 -0.84 7.58
N ALA A 141 6.82 -0.79 7.66
CA ALA A 141 6.03 -1.56 8.62
C ALA A 141 6.24 -3.08 8.45
N ILE A 142 6.27 -3.58 7.21
CA ILE A 142 6.59 -4.98 6.90
C ILE A 142 8.01 -5.34 7.41
N MET A 143 9.01 -4.51 7.10
CA MET A 143 10.38 -4.76 7.56
C MET A 143 10.49 -4.74 9.09
N ASP A 144 9.79 -3.83 9.75
CA ASP A 144 9.79 -3.73 11.21
C ASP A 144 9.08 -4.94 11.85
N LYS A 145 7.98 -5.41 11.24
CA LYS A 145 7.34 -6.66 11.66
C LYS A 145 8.28 -7.86 11.53
N ILE A 146 9.02 -7.98 10.42
CA ILE A 146 10.03 -9.03 10.24
C ILE A 146 11.17 -8.90 11.26
N ARG A 147 11.61 -7.68 11.60
CA ARG A 147 12.63 -7.43 12.64
C ARG A 147 12.13 -7.85 14.02
N SER A 148 10.87 -7.54 14.36
CA SER A 148 10.26 -7.86 15.65
C SER A 148 10.16 -9.37 15.90
N LEU A 149 10.15 -10.21 14.87
CA LEU A 149 10.17 -11.68 15.01
C LEU A 149 11.48 -12.19 15.60
N ARG A 150 12.56 -11.39 15.60
CA ARG A 150 13.88 -11.74 16.13
C ARG A 150 14.35 -13.13 15.67
N LEU A 151 14.22 -13.44 14.37
CA LEU A 151 14.47 -14.78 13.84
C LEU A 151 15.83 -15.35 14.25
N HIS A 152 16.87 -14.52 14.33
CA HIS A 152 18.23 -14.93 14.69
C HIS A 152 18.32 -15.51 16.11
N THR A 153 17.43 -15.16 17.04
CA THR A 153 17.38 -15.71 18.41
C THR A 153 16.54 -16.98 18.52
N ARG A 154 15.81 -17.35 17.45
CA ARG A 154 14.97 -18.55 17.44
C ARG A 154 15.83 -19.79 17.23
N THR A 155 15.90 -20.63 18.24
CA THR A 155 16.54 -21.95 18.19
C THR A 155 15.61 -22.97 17.54
N GLY A 156 16.15 -24.09 17.08
CA GLY A 156 15.39 -25.19 16.51
C GLY A 156 15.55 -25.35 14.99
N SER A 157 14.56 -25.97 14.37
CA SER A 157 14.61 -26.29 12.95
C SER A 157 14.18 -25.11 12.08
N ILE A 158 14.60 -25.10 10.81
CA ILE A 158 14.19 -24.09 9.82
C ILE A 158 12.67 -24.10 9.57
N TYR A 159 12.01 -25.23 9.80
CA TYR A 159 10.56 -25.36 9.67
C TYR A 159 9.80 -24.51 10.68
N VAL A 160 10.33 -24.35 11.90
CA VAL A 160 9.76 -23.43 12.91
C VAL A 160 9.79 -22.00 12.40
N VAL A 161 10.90 -21.61 11.78
CA VAL A 161 11.02 -20.27 11.15
C VAL A 161 10.05 -20.12 9.97
N ALA A 162 9.89 -21.14 9.15
CA ALA A 162 8.96 -21.14 8.03
C ALA A 162 7.50 -21.00 8.50
N ASN A 163 7.10 -21.76 9.53
CA ASN A 163 5.75 -21.69 10.10
C ASN A 163 5.43 -20.30 10.68
N LEU A 164 6.42 -19.61 11.22
CA LEU A 164 6.27 -18.27 11.75
C LEU A 164 6.17 -17.19 10.65
N LEU A 165 6.97 -17.33 9.58
CA LEU A 165 7.07 -16.36 8.49
C LEU A 165 5.97 -16.51 7.44
N ASN A 166 5.64 -17.74 7.06
CA ASN A 166 4.78 -18.00 5.92
C ASN A 166 3.37 -17.38 6.02
N PRO A 167 2.68 -17.38 7.16
CA PRO A 167 1.38 -16.73 7.27
C PRO A 167 1.46 -15.22 6.97
N LEU A 168 2.49 -14.55 7.50
CA LEU A 168 2.71 -13.12 7.27
C LEU A 168 3.06 -12.83 5.82
N VAL A 169 3.99 -13.60 5.25
CA VAL A 169 4.43 -13.46 3.86
C VAL A 169 3.26 -13.68 2.90
N ARG A 170 2.45 -14.72 3.10
CA ARG A 170 1.26 -14.98 2.28
C ARG A 170 0.25 -13.84 2.37
N GLY A 171 0.00 -13.31 3.59
CA GLY A 171 -0.86 -12.14 3.76
C GLY A 171 -0.37 -10.94 2.96
N TRP A 172 0.92 -10.63 3.02
CA TRP A 172 1.49 -9.52 2.23
C TRP A 172 1.51 -9.80 0.72
N GLN A 173 1.78 -11.04 0.30
CA GLN A 173 1.68 -11.41 -1.11
C GLN A 173 0.26 -11.26 -1.63
N ASN A 174 -0.74 -11.76 -0.91
CA ASN A 174 -2.13 -11.66 -1.30
C ASN A 174 -2.61 -10.20 -1.36
N TYR A 175 -2.10 -9.33 -0.51
CA TYR A 175 -2.50 -7.93 -0.49
C TYR A 175 -1.77 -7.09 -1.55
N TYR A 176 -0.45 -7.21 -1.66
CA TYR A 176 0.37 -6.31 -2.48
C TYR A 176 0.74 -6.85 -3.87
N CYS A 177 0.76 -8.18 -4.08
CA CYS A 177 1.23 -8.75 -5.36
C CYS A 177 0.17 -8.80 -6.46
N HIS A 178 -1.04 -8.31 -6.22
CA HIS A 178 -2.10 -8.29 -7.24
C HIS A 178 -1.73 -7.46 -8.47
N PHE A 179 -1.01 -6.36 -8.28
CA PHE A 179 -0.74 -5.42 -9.36
C PHE A 179 0.67 -5.58 -9.94
N ILE A 180 1.70 -5.62 -9.10
CA ILE A 180 3.10 -5.71 -9.55
C ILE A 180 3.89 -6.64 -8.63
N LYS A 181 4.25 -7.82 -9.13
CA LYS A 181 5.04 -8.81 -8.37
C LYS A 181 6.46 -8.33 -8.05
N ARG A 182 7.07 -7.48 -8.90
CA ARG A 182 8.46 -7.00 -8.75
C ARG A 182 8.68 -6.05 -7.58
N ASP A 183 7.70 -5.28 -7.18
CA ASP A 183 7.84 -4.20 -6.19
C ASP A 183 8.14 -4.70 -4.77
N LEU A 184 7.93 -5.98 -4.52
CA LEU A 184 8.25 -6.63 -3.25
C LEU A 184 9.61 -7.35 -3.24
N ASN A 185 10.36 -7.36 -4.35
CA ASN A 185 11.63 -8.08 -4.41
C ASN A 185 12.64 -7.59 -3.35
N ASP A 186 12.64 -6.29 -3.05
CA ASP A 186 13.51 -5.75 -2.01
C ASP A 186 13.13 -6.27 -0.61
N LEU A 187 11.84 -6.46 -0.35
CA LEU A 187 11.35 -7.05 0.89
C LEU A 187 11.72 -8.54 0.98
N TRP A 188 11.56 -9.28 -0.12
CA TRP A 188 11.93 -10.71 -0.13
C TRP A 188 13.43 -10.92 0.02
N ARG A 189 14.26 -10.07 -0.61
CA ARG A 189 15.69 -10.04 -0.37
C ARG A 189 16.02 -9.69 1.09
N PHE A 190 15.23 -8.80 1.70
CA PHE A 190 15.38 -8.51 3.13
C PHE A 190 15.04 -9.73 4.00
N VAL A 191 13.97 -10.48 3.69
CA VAL A 191 13.63 -11.74 4.36
C VAL A 191 14.79 -12.74 4.23
N ASN A 192 15.29 -12.96 3.02
CA ASN A 192 16.42 -13.86 2.77
C ASN A 192 17.65 -13.49 3.61
N ARG A 193 17.99 -12.19 3.71
CA ARG A 193 19.07 -11.72 4.61
C ARG A 193 18.82 -12.03 6.09
N ARG A 194 17.55 -12.08 6.52
CA ARG A 194 17.22 -12.50 7.89
C ARG A 194 17.37 -14.00 8.09
N LEU A 195 17.04 -14.79 7.09
CA LEU A 195 17.29 -16.25 7.09
C LEU A 195 18.78 -16.57 7.08
N GLU A 196 19.61 -15.83 6.33
CA GLU A 196 21.07 -15.94 6.39
C GLU A 196 21.61 -15.71 7.80
N LYS A 197 21.12 -14.66 8.48
CA LYS A 197 21.51 -14.37 9.87
C LYS A 197 21.07 -15.51 10.81
N TRP A 198 19.87 -16.05 10.61
CA TRP A 198 19.42 -17.21 11.38
C TRP A 198 20.34 -18.41 11.18
N CYS A 199 20.71 -18.76 9.95
CA CYS A 199 21.64 -19.83 9.64
C CYS A 199 23.02 -19.61 10.31
N LYS A 200 23.54 -18.37 10.22
CA LYS A 200 24.81 -18.02 10.85
C LYS A 200 24.81 -18.33 12.35
N TRP A 201 23.76 -17.95 13.06
CA TRP A 201 23.69 -18.14 14.51
C TRP A 201 23.31 -19.56 14.92
N ASN A 202 22.28 -20.15 14.32
CA ASN A 202 21.79 -21.46 14.71
C ASN A 202 22.64 -22.64 14.23
N LYS A 203 23.26 -22.50 13.05
CA LYS A 203 24.10 -23.55 12.46
C LYS A 203 25.60 -23.25 12.57
N ARG A 204 25.96 -22.15 13.22
CA ARG A 204 27.36 -21.69 13.36
C ARG A 204 28.11 -21.65 12.01
N LEU A 205 27.42 -21.23 10.95
CA LEU A 205 27.97 -21.12 9.60
C LEU A 205 28.50 -19.70 9.32
N SER A 206 29.52 -19.61 8.47
CA SER A 206 29.87 -18.30 7.88
C SER A 206 28.74 -17.81 6.97
N LEU A 207 28.71 -16.51 6.65
CA LEU A 207 27.67 -15.93 5.80
C LEU A 207 27.64 -16.59 4.41
N ARG A 208 28.81 -16.88 3.82
CA ARG A 208 28.94 -17.59 2.52
C ARG A 208 28.36 -19.01 2.59
N LYS A 209 28.69 -19.75 3.64
CA LYS A 209 28.14 -21.10 3.87
C LYS A 209 26.63 -21.09 4.14
N SER A 210 26.13 -20.06 4.86
CA SER A 210 24.68 -19.87 5.10
C SER A 210 23.90 -19.65 3.80
N ARG A 211 24.40 -18.83 2.89
CA ARG A 211 23.80 -18.62 1.56
C ARG A 211 23.76 -19.92 0.76
N ARG A 212 24.88 -20.63 0.70
CA ARG A 212 24.96 -21.90 -0.03
C ARG A 212 23.98 -22.93 0.55
N TRP A 213 23.86 -23.00 1.87
CA TRP A 213 22.93 -23.90 2.55
C TRP A 213 21.48 -23.57 2.24
N LEU A 214 21.10 -22.29 2.29
CA LEU A 214 19.74 -21.83 1.93
C LEU A 214 19.44 -22.09 0.44
N HIS A 215 20.41 -21.92 -0.44
CA HIS A 215 20.25 -22.23 -1.84
C HIS A 215 20.00 -23.73 -2.09
N LEU A 216 20.75 -24.60 -1.44
CA LEU A 216 20.53 -26.05 -1.50
C LEU A 216 19.16 -26.42 -0.94
N LEU A 217 18.77 -25.84 0.20
CA LEU A 217 17.45 -26.04 0.77
C LEU A 217 16.33 -25.61 -0.18
N TYR A 218 16.48 -24.46 -0.84
CA TYR A 218 15.54 -24.01 -1.87
C TYR A 218 15.43 -25.01 -3.02
N LYS A 219 16.54 -25.56 -3.51
CA LYS A 219 16.52 -26.59 -4.56
C LYS A 219 15.79 -27.87 -4.14
N MET A 220 15.97 -28.29 -2.88
CA MET A 220 15.31 -29.49 -2.35
C MET A 220 13.84 -29.25 -2.00
N GLN A 221 13.51 -28.06 -1.50
CA GLN A 221 12.17 -27.71 -1.00
C GLN A 221 11.79 -26.29 -1.40
N PRO A 222 11.48 -26.02 -2.68
CA PRO A 222 11.18 -24.67 -3.17
C PRO A 222 9.93 -24.04 -2.55
N GLY A 223 9.01 -24.86 -2.03
CA GLY A 223 7.79 -24.43 -1.34
C GLY A 223 7.95 -24.16 0.14
N LEU A 224 9.14 -24.37 0.76
CA LEU A 224 9.32 -24.21 2.21
C LEU A 224 9.01 -22.78 2.68
N PHE A 225 9.45 -21.77 1.97
CA PHE A 225 9.11 -20.38 2.24
C PHE A 225 8.23 -19.80 1.16
N ALA A 226 7.12 -19.18 1.55
CA ALA A 226 6.13 -18.66 0.59
C ALA A 226 6.71 -17.62 -0.38
N HIS A 227 7.67 -16.78 0.02
CA HIS A 227 8.30 -15.79 -0.87
C HIS A 227 9.25 -16.39 -1.91
N TRP A 228 9.68 -17.61 -1.75
CA TRP A 228 10.57 -18.26 -2.72
C TRP A 228 9.89 -18.56 -4.05
N SER A 229 8.56 -18.63 -4.09
CA SER A 229 7.79 -18.72 -5.34
C SER A 229 7.93 -17.49 -6.24
N VAL A 230 8.26 -16.32 -5.65
CA VAL A 230 8.35 -15.03 -6.35
C VAL A 230 9.81 -14.53 -6.42
N CYS A 231 10.58 -14.75 -5.38
CA CYS A 231 11.98 -14.35 -5.26
C CYS A 231 12.79 -15.53 -4.70
N PRO A 232 13.39 -16.35 -5.56
CA PRO A 232 14.20 -17.47 -5.16
C PRO A 232 15.31 -17.10 -4.17
N ALA A 233 15.72 -18.06 -3.35
CA ALA A 233 16.89 -17.90 -2.49
C ALA A 233 18.15 -18.03 -3.37
N TYR A 234 18.61 -16.89 -3.89
CA TYR A 234 19.86 -16.73 -4.70
C TYR A 234 19.91 -17.50 -6.03
#